data_015c05fc8ada53a8b9726848cf3a1fea
#
_entry.id   015c05fc8ada53a8b9726848cf3a1fea
#
_cell.length_a   1.000
_cell.length_b   1.000
_cell.length_c   1.000
_cell.angle_alpha   90.00
_cell.angle_beta   90.00
_cell.angle_gamma   90.00
#
_symmetry.space_group_name_H-M   'P 1'
#
loop_
_entity.id
_entity.type
_entity.pdbx_description
1 polymer ?
#
loop_
_entity_poly.entity_id
_entity_poly.type
_entity_poly.pdbx_seq_one_letter_code
_entity_poly.pdbx_strand_id
1 'polypeptide(L)'
;MLESLINPKRAEKGPWKMFFIGLLYASISLLMVHFLFGGDPVLSKFSGLIVVLFCVMFSIPFMYFIFKQEEMEDEEMESLLGVWRIHKDAIYAFLWLFLGFIIAFTVGYILLKDPNLLNAQIETYCNINSPGQVNDCVAQYSFTGNTISTNALENGTRFVSILGNNFGVMIFTLVFSLIFGAGAIFVLAWNASVISAAIGIFTSYKISEIPLGLIRYMIHGFPEIAAYFITALAGGILGVGVIRHGIGNKKFVRVLLNVIALIFIASIILVGAAVIEVYFTPLLFQ
;
A
#
# COMPACT_ATOMS: atom_id res chain seq x y z
N MET A 1 -11.02 1.42 -23.67
CA MET A 1 -11.07 2.89 -23.74
C MET A 1 -10.15 3.59 -22.75
N LEU A 2 -10.16 3.23 -21.45
CA LEU A 2 -9.18 3.77 -20.48
C LEU A 2 -7.74 3.32 -20.78
N GLU A 3 -7.56 2.15 -21.37
CA GLU A 3 -6.26 1.60 -21.83
C GLU A 3 -5.53 2.50 -22.84
N SER A 4 -6.27 3.25 -23.67
CA SER A 4 -5.68 4.16 -24.65
C SER A 4 -5.15 5.46 -24.04
N LEU A 5 -5.60 5.83 -22.85
CA LEU A 5 -5.13 7.01 -22.12
C LEU A 5 -3.80 6.76 -21.38
N ILE A 6 -3.49 5.49 -21.10
CA ILE A 6 -2.33 5.09 -20.30
C ILE A 6 -1.49 4.12 -21.15
N ASN A 7 -0.59 4.64 -21.94
CA ASN A 7 0.47 3.82 -22.52
C ASN A 7 1.52 3.56 -21.42
N PRO A 8 1.77 2.30 -21.00
CA PRO A 8 2.72 1.96 -19.93
C PRO A 8 4.11 2.56 -20.17
N LYS A 9 4.62 2.48 -21.41
CA LYS A 9 5.88 3.12 -21.82
C LYS A 9 5.91 4.64 -21.63
N ARG A 10 4.74 5.30 -21.55
CA ARG A 10 4.63 6.73 -21.23
C ARG A 10 4.49 6.97 -19.72
N ALA A 11 3.95 6.00 -18.97
CA ALA A 11 3.85 6.07 -17.52
C ALA A 11 5.24 6.04 -16.87
N GLU A 12 6.13 5.16 -17.33
CA GLU A 12 7.52 5.09 -16.89
C GLU A 12 8.32 6.35 -17.22
N LYS A 13 8.10 6.94 -18.41
CA LYS A 13 8.73 8.22 -18.81
C LYS A 13 8.20 9.44 -18.06
N GLY A 14 7.12 9.30 -17.28
CA GLY A 14 6.53 10.38 -16.50
C GLY A 14 5.78 9.86 -15.30
N PRO A 15 6.47 9.24 -14.32
CA PRO A 15 5.85 8.52 -13.20
C PRO A 15 4.94 9.40 -12.35
N TRP A 16 5.20 10.71 -12.27
CA TRP A 16 4.35 11.66 -11.56
C TRP A 16 2.90 11.73 -12.06
N LYS A 17 2.64 11.35 -13.31
CA LYS A 17 1.28 11.27 -13.89
C LYS A 17 0.42 10.23 -13.17
N MET A 18 1.07 9.22 -12.59
CA MET A 18 0.40 8.16 -11.85
C MET A 18 -0.28 8.69 -10.59
N PHE A 19 0.20 9.81 -10.03
CA PHE A 19 -0.48 10.51 -8.95
C PHE A 19 -1.92 10.88 -9.31
N PHE A 20 -2.14 11.48 -10.48
CA PHE A 20 -3.49 11.88 -10.91
C PHE A 20 -4.39 10.68 -11.22
N ILE A 21 -3.81 9.58 -11.71
CA ILE A 21 -4.54 8.34 -11.94
C ILE A 21 -4.97 7.74 -10.61
N GLY A 22 -4.07 7.69 -9.63
CA GLY A 22 -4.38 7.25 -8.27
C GLY A 22 -5.45 8.11 -7.61
N LEU A 23 -5.32 9.43 -7.72
CA LEU A 23 -6.31 10.37 -7.22
C LEU A 23 -7.70 10.10 -7.84
N LEU A 24 -7.76 9.89 -9.15
CA LEU A 24 -9.02 9.62 -9.87
C LEU A 24 -9.65 8.30 -9.42
N TYR A 25 -8.89 7.20 -9.41
CA TYR A 25 -9.42 5.88 -9.07
C TYR A 25 -9.92 5.80 -7.63
N ALA A 26 -9.14 6.32 -6.69
CA ALA A 26 -9.54 6.34 -5.29
C ALA A 26 -10.74 7.28 -5.03
N SER A 27 -10.79 8.45 -5.68
CA SER A 27 -11.93 9.37 -5.56
C SER A 27 -13.21 8.75 -6.11
N ILE A 28 -13.16 8.13 -7.28
CA ILE A 28 -14.34 7.44 -7.86
C ILE A 28 -14.79 6.31 -6.93
N SER A 29 -13.85 5.52 -6.38
CA SER A 29 -14.16 4.43 -5.47
C SER A 29 -14.88 4.91 -4.21
N LEU A 30 -14.37 5.98 -3.58
CA LEU A 30 -15.01 6.60 -2.40
C LEU A 30 -16.41 7.11 -2.71
N LEU A 31 -16.57 7.87 -3.79
CA LEU A 31 -17.85 8.43 -4.18
C LEU A 31 -18.88 7.35 -4.53
N MET A 32 -18.46 6.32 -5.27
CA MET A 32 -19.34 5.19 -5.59
C MET A 32 -19.83 4.50 -4.32
N VAL A 33 -18.95 4.20 -3.37
CA VAL A 33 -19.34 3.52 -2.14
C VAL A 33 -20.24 4.41 -1.29
N HIS A 34 -19.89 5.68 -1.11
CA HIS A 34 -20.68 6.61 -0.33
C HIS A 34 -22.10 6.77 -0.87
N PHE A 35 -22.26 6.99 -2.19
CA PHE A 35 -23.58 7.22 -2.79
C PHE A 35 -24.38 5.95 -3.04
N LEU A 36 -23.74 4.82 -3.35
CA LEU A 36 -24.45 3.59 -3.69
C LEU A 36 -24.73 2.70 -2.47
N PHE A 37 -23.84 2.71 -1.47
CA PHE A 37 -23.91 1.78 -0.35
C PHE A 37 -24.08 2.45 1.02
N GLY A 38 -23.82 3.76 1.14
CA GLY A 38 -23.91 4.49 2.40
C GLY A 38 -25.29 4.44 3.06
N GLY A 39 -26.36 4.32 2.28
CA GLY A 39 -27.73 4.16 2.79
C GLY A 39 -28.17 2.72 3.08
N ASP A 40 -27.37 1.71 2.72
CA ASP A 40 -27.69 0.31 2.94
C ASP A 40 -27.24 -0.15 4.35
N PRO A 41 -28.14 -0.68 5.20
CA PRO A 41 -27.82 -1.03 6.58
C PRO A 41 -26.84 -2.21 6.73
N VAL A 42 -26.65 -3.01 5.68
CA VAL A 42 -25.73 -4.17 5.66
C VAL A 42 -24.42 -3.79 4.98
N LEU A 43 -24.50 -3.27 3.74
CA LEU A 43 -23.31 -2.98 2.93
C LEU A 43 -22.49 -1.82 3.47
N SER A 44 -23.13 -0.83 4.11
CA SER A 44 -22.40 0.28 4.75
C SER A 44 -21.38 -0.17 5.80
N LYS A 45 -21.63 -1.30 6.47
CA LYS A 45 -20.67 -1.89 7.44
C LYS A 45 -19.36 -2.38 6.79
N PHE A 46 -19.41 -2.67 5.49
CA PHE A 46 -18.25 -3.13 4.71
C PHE A 46 -17.69 -2.05 3.80
N SER A 47 -18.13 -0.80 3.93
CA SER A 47 -17.75 0.32 3.04
C SER A 47 -16.24 0.43 2.88
N GLY A 48 -15.46 0.36 3.95
CA GLY A 48 -14.01 0.45 3.89
C GLY A 48 -13.37 -0.64 3.03
N LEU A 49 -13.87 -1.88 3.09
CA LEU A 49 -13.40 -2.98 2.24
C LEU A 49 -13.85 -2.78 0.78
N ILE A 50 -15.10 -2.37 0.56
CA ILE A 50 -15.67 -2.17 -0.78
C ILE A 50 -14.96 -1.02 -1.51
N VAL A 51 -14.58 0.06 -0.81
CA VAL A 51 -13.76 1.16 -1.38
C VAL A 51 -12.45 0.61 -1.94
N VAL A 52 -11.75 -0.22 -1.17
CA VAL A 52 -10.49 -0.83 -1.62
C VAL A 52 -10.72 -1.74 -2.81
N LEU A 53 -11.77 -2.57 -2.79
CA LEU A 53 -12.10 -3.47 -3.91
C LEU A 53 -12.35 -2.70 -5.21
N PHE A 54 -13.13 -1.62 -5.19
CA PHE A 54 -13.35 -0.79 -6.38
C PHE A 54 -12.05 -0.13 -6.85
N CYS A 55 -11.23 0.40 -5.93
CA CYS A 55 -9.95 0.99 -6.27
C CYS A 55 -9.02 -0.03 -6.96
N VAL A 56 -9.00 -1.28 -6.46
CA VAL A 56 -8.27 -2.39 -7.09
C VAL A 56 -8.83 -2.71 -8.47
N MET A 57 -10.15 -2.85 -8.60
CA MET A 57 -10.79 -3.16 -9.89
C MET A 57 -10.44 -2.12 -10.97
N PHE A 58 -10.45 -0.84 -10.64
CA PHE A 58 -10.06 0.22 -11.59
C PHE A 58 -8.57 0.19 -11.93
N SER A 59 -7.72 -0.27 -11.01
CA SER A 59 -6.27 -0.29 -11.17
C SER A 59 -5.73 -1.54 -11.88
N ILE A 60 -6.46 -2.68 -11.85
CA ILE A 60 -6.01 -3.96 -12.43
C ILE A 60 -5.54 -3.84 -13.88
N PRO A 61 -6.30 -3.20 -14.82
CA PRO A 61 -5.87 -3.15 -16.21
C PRO A 61 -4.51 -2.47 -16.40
N PHE A 62 -4.29 -1.38 -15.67
CA PHE A 62 -3.03 -0.65 -15.69
C PHE A 62 -1.87 -1.48 -15.11
N MET A 63 -2.09 -2.12 -13.97
CA MET A 63 -1.10 -2.96 -13.31
C MET A 63 -0.67 -4.15 -14.17
N TYR A 64 -1.61 -4.79 -14.83
CA TYR A 64 -1.31 -5.89 -15.74
C TYR A 64 -0.31 -5.48 -16.85
N PHE A 65 -0.48 -4.29 -17.42
CA PHE A 65 0.42 -3.81 -18.46
C PHE A 65 1.81 -3.49 -17.92
N ILE A 66 1.93 -2.89 -16.73
CA ILE A 66 3.24 -2.63 -16.12
C ILE A 66 3.95 -3.95 -15.83
N PHE A 67 3.30 -4.89 -15.14
CA PHE A 67 3.93 -6.17 -14.81
C PHE A 67 4.37 -6.94 -16.05
N LYS A 68 3.57 -6.92 -17.11
CA LYS A 68 3.94 -7.57 -18.38
C LYS A 68 5.17 -6.93 -19.01
N GLN A 69 5.33 -5.61 -18.88
CA GLN A 69 6.50 -4.92 -19.42
C GLN A 69 7.74 -5.21 -18.58
N GLU A 70 7.66 -5.11 -17.27
CA GLU A 70 8.73 -5.40 -16.33
C GLU A 70 9.27 -6.83 -16.48
N GLU A 71 8.37 -7.79 -16.72
CA GLU A 71 8.73 -9.17 -16.98
C GLU A 71 9.56 -9.34 -18.24
N MET A 72 9.18 -8.65 -19.33
CA MET A 72 9.95 -8.72 -20.58
C MET A 72 11.35 -8.13 -20.43
N GLU A 73 11.49 -7.08 -19.60
CA GLU A 73 12.78 -6.43 -19.33
C GLU A 73 13.68 -7.31 -18.42
N ASP A 74 13.08 -8.06 -17.47
CA ASP A 74 13.83 -8.98 -16.60
C ASP A 74 14.45 -10.17 -17.37
N GLU A 75 13.79 -10.65 -18.46
CA GLU A 75 14.32 -11.73 -19.28
C GLU A 75 15.64 -11.37 -20.00
N GLU A 76 15.87 -10.09 -20.30
CA GLU A 76 17.06 -9.61 -21.01
C GLU A 76 18.26 -9.37 -20.08
N MET A 77 18.09 -9.57 -18.75
CA MET A 77 19.05 -9.19 -17.74
C MET A 77 20.18 -10.22 -17.52
N GLU A 78 21.42 -9.76 -17.56
CA GLU A 78 22.60 -10.58 -17.31
C GLU A 78 23.24 -10.39 -15.91
N SER A 79 22.83 -9.38 -15.11
CA SER A 79 23.48 -8.99 -13.86
C SER A 79 22.52 -8.64 -12.74
N LEU A 80 22.77 -9.19 -11.54
CA LEU A 80 22.02 -8.88 -10.30
C LEU A 80 22.00 -7.38 -9.94
N LEU A 81 23.08 -6.65 -10.24
CA LEU A 81 23.16 -5.21 -10.00
C LEU A 81 22.29 -4.40 -10.98
N GLY A 82 21.88 -4.99 -12.09
CA GLY A 82 20.98 -4.40 -13.07
C GLY A 82 19.52 -4.37 -12.62
N VAL A 83 19.11 -5.26 -11.69
CA VAL A 83 17.71 -5.40 -11.22
C VAL A 83 17.12 -4.07 -10.77
N TRP A 84 17.82 -3.32 -9.92
CA TRP A 84 17.35 -2.02 -9.46
C TRP A 84 17.20 -1.00 -10.60
N ARG A 85 18.15 -0.99 -11.54
CA ARG A 85 18.13 -0.02 -12.65
C ARG A 85 16.94 -0.23 -13.57
N ILE A 86 16.54 -1.47 -13.78
CA ILE A 86 15.42 -1.83 -14.67
C ILE A 86 14.10 -1.48 -13.99
N HIS A 87 13.89 -1.90 -12.76
CA HIS A 87 12.59 -1.80 -12.08
C HIS A 87 12.32 -0.46 -11.37
N LYS A 88 13.31 0.45 -11.28
CA LYS A 88 13.15 1.72 -10.54
C LYS A 88 12.00 2.58 -11.06
N ASP A 89 11.79 2.62 -12.37
CA ASP A 89 10.78 3.50 -12.99
C ASP A 89 9.36 2.99 -12.70
N ALA A 90 9.16 1.67 -12.68
CA ALA A 90 7.93 1.06 -12.21
C ALA A 90 7.71 1.32 -10.71
N ILE A 91 8.74 1.19 -9.88
CA ILE A 91 8.65 1.49 -8.44
C ILE A 91 8.25 2.95 -8.22
N TYR A 92 8.85 3.91 -8.94
CA TYR A 92 8.45 5.32 -8.86
C TYR A 92 7.02 5.55 -9.35
N ALA A 93 6.58 4.88 -10.41
CA ALA A 93 5.19 4.96 -10.87
C ALA A 93 4.20 4.49 -9.79
N PHE A 94 4.52 3.39 -9.10
CA PHE A 94 3.71 2.88 -8.01
C PHE A 94 3.71 3.80 -6.79
N LEU A 95 4.84 4.39 -6.42
CA LEU A 95 4.90 5.35 -5.32
C LEU A 95 4.05 6.60 -5.60
N TRP A 96 4.05 7.11 -6.82
CA TRP A 96 3.19 8.22 -7.22
C TRP A 96 1.71 7.84 -7.23
N LEU A 97 1.37 6.64 -7.72
CA LEU A 97 0.00 6.10 -7.67
C LEU A 97 -0.50 6.00 -6.23
N PHE A 98 0.35 5.47 -5.35
CA PHE A 98 0.09 5.33 -3.93
C PHE A 98 -0.15 6.66 -3.24
N LEU A 99 0.67 7.67 -3.53
CA LEU A 99 0.47 9.02 -3.00
C LEU A 99 -0.87 9.61 -3.47
N GLY A 100 -1.26 9.35 -4.72
CA GLY A 100 -2.58 9.72 -5.23
C GLY A 100 -3.72 9.07 -4.46
N PHE A 101 -3.60 7.77 -4.14
CA PHE A 101 -4.58 7.06 -3.30
C PHE A 101 -4.69 7.68 -1.91
N ILE A 102 -3.55 7.93 -1.25
CA ILE A 102 -3.55 8.52 0.11
C ILE A 102 -4.24 9.88 0.11
N ILE A 103 -3.88 10.76 -0.82
CA ILE A 103 -4.49 12.10 -0.88
C ILE A 103 -6.00 11.99 -1.11
N ALA A 104 -6.43 11.16 -2.07
CA ALA A 104 -7.85 11.00 -2.35
C ALA A 104 -8.63 10.40 -1.17
N PHE A 105 -8.11 9.33 -0.56
CA PHE A 105 -8.76 8.69 0.58
C PHE A 105 -8.80 9.62 1.78
N THR A 106 -7.70 10.32 2.11
CA THR A 106 -7.65 11.25 3.24
C THR A 106 -8.62 12.42 3.06
N VAL A 107 -8.53 13.11 1.93
CA VAL A 107 -9.38 14.28 1.66
C VAL A 107 -10.84 13.86 1.53
N GLY A 108 -11.12 12.79 0.79
CA GLY A 108 -12.48 12.28 0.60
C GLY A 108 -13.12 11.85 1.91
N TYR A 109 -12.40 11.13 2.77
CA TYR A 109 -12.89 10.71 4.08
C TYR A 109 -13.24 11.91 4.99
N ILE A 110 -12.36 12.93 5.04
CA ILE A 110 -12.60 14.13 5.82
C ILE A 110 -13.78 14.96 5.29
N LEU A 111 -13.94 15.05 3.96
CA LEU A 111 -15.00 15.84 3.34
C LEU A 111 -16.38 15.17 3.43
N LEU A 112 -16.45 13.85 3.18
CA LEU A 112 -17.70 13.11 3.17
C LEU A 112 -18.26 12.88 4.58
N LYS A 113 -17.39 12.86 5.60
CA LYS A 113 -17.77 12.65 7.03
C LYS A 113 -18.62 11.42 7.27
N ASP A 114 -18.40 10.37 6.48
CA ASP A 114 -19.10 9.10 6.60
C ASP A 114 -18.31 8.16 7.52
N PRO A 115 -18.80 7.87 8.73
CA PRO A 115 -18.06 7.07 9.72
C PRO A 115 -17.78 5.63 9.27
N ASN A 116 -18.58 5.11 8.33
CA ASN A 116 -18.41 3.74 7.85
C ASN A 116 -17.41 3.63 6.70
N LEU A 117 -17.06 4.73 6.06
CA LEU A 117 -16.32 4.75 4.79
C LEU A 117 -14.92 4.12 4.91
N LEU A 118 -14.23 4.27 6.05
CA LEU A 118 -12.94 3.67 6.37
C LEU A 118 -12.96 2.91 7.71
N ASN A 119 -14.09 2.33 8.10
CA ASN A 119 -14.24 1.62 9.37
C ASN A 119 -13.27 0.45 9.55
N ALA A 120 -13.11 -0.40 8.54
CA ALA A 120 -12.17 -1.51 8.57
C ALA A 120 -10.70 -1.06 8.68
N GLN A 121 -10.37 0.11 8.12
CA GLN A 121 -9.04 0.70 8.19
C GLN A 121 -8.74 1.29 9.58
N ILE A 122 -9.73 1.91 10.21
CA ILE A 122 -9.62 2.38 11.61
C ILE A 122 -9.42 1.19 12.54
N GLU A 123 -10.18 0.12 12.35
CA GLU A 123 -10.02 -1.12 13.12
C GLU A 123 -8.62 -1.72 12.94
N THR A 124 -8.11 -1.74 11.70
CA THR A 124 -6.75 -2.20 11.40
C THR A 124 -5.70 -1.32 12.08
N TYR A 125 -5.85 0.00 12.03
CA TYR A 125 -4.99 0.94 12.74
C TYR A 125 -4.98 0.68 14.25
N CYS A 126 -6.14 0.45 14.85
CA CYS A 126 -6.30 0.15 16.26
C CYS A 126 -5.68 -1.20 16.64
N ASN A 127 -5.82 -2.23 15.80
CA ASN A 127 -5.19 -3.53 16.02
C ASN A 127 -3.65 -3.44 16.08
N ILE A 128 -3.05 -2.57 15.25
CA ILE A 128 -1.60 -2.38 15.21
C ILE A 128 -1.12 -1.55 16.42
N ASN A 129 -1.82 -0.46 16.75
CA ASN A 129 -1.36 0.50 17.76
C ASN A 129 -1.86 0.22 19.19
N SER A 130 -2.96 -0.51 19.34
CA SER A 130 -3.60 -0.80 20.65
C SER A 130 -4.18 -2.23 20.69
N PRO A 131 -3.37 -3.29 20.49
CA PRO A 131 -3.85 -4.66 20.29
C PRO A 131 -4.64 -5.25 21.47
N GLY A 132 -4.53 -4.68 22.68
CA GLY A 132 -5.31 -5.11 23.84
C GLY A 132 -6.62 -4.35 24.07
N GLN A 133 -6.88 -3.26 23.33
CA GLN A 133 -7.99 -2.33 23.54
C GLN A 133 -8.60 -1.85 22.21
N VAL A 134 -8.77 -2.75 21.26
CA VAL A 134 -9.20 -2.43 19.88
C VAL A 134 -10.56 -1.73 19.87
N ASN A 135 -11.55 -2.25 20.62
CA ASN A 135 -12.90 -1.68 20.65
C ASN A 135 -12.92 -0.25 21.23
N ASP A 136 -12.14 0.00 22.28
CA ASP A 136 -12.04 1.32 22.90
C ASP A 136 -11.32 2.31 21.95
N CYS A 137 -10.29 1.85 21.27
CA CYS A 137 -9.58 2.62 20.26
C CYS A 137 -10.49 2.98 19.06
N VAL A 138 -11.26 2.01 18.54
CA VAL A 138 -12.22 2.26 17.45
C VAL A 138 -13.31 3.24 17.90
N ALA A 139 -13.84 3.10 19.11
CA ALA A 139 -14.83 4.01 19.66
C ALA A 139 -14.26 5.43 19.83
N GLN A 140 -13.00 5.56 20.22
CA GLN A 140 -12.30 6.83 20.36
C GLN A 140 -12.10 7.56 19.03
N TYR A 141 -11.68 6.83 18.00
CA TYR A 141 -11.28 7.40 16.70
C TYR A 141 -12.39 7.39 15.65
N SER A 142 -13.57 6.85 15.95
CA SER A 142 -14.75 7.12 15.13
C SER A 142 -15.14 8.61 15.23
N PHE A 143 -15.78 9.17 14.21
CA PHE A 143 -16.22 10.58 14.21
C PHE A 143 -17.07 11.00 15.44
N THR A 144 -17.53 10.05 16.23
CA THR A 144 -18.39 10.23 17.41
C THR A 144 -17.67 10.01 18.74
N GLY A 145 -16.36 9.71 18.73
CA GLY A 145 -15.65 9.22 19.91
C GLY A 145 -15.16 10.27 20.90
N ASN A 146 -15.16 9.89 22.18
CA ASN A 146 -14.55 10.65 23.28
C ASN A 146 -13.11 10.19 23.53
N THR A 147 -12.24 11.12 23.92
CA THR A 147 -10.82 10.85 24.19
C THR A 147 -10.64 9.94 25.41
N ILE A 148 -10.14 8.73 25.21
CA ILE A 148 -9.66 7.83 26.25
C ILE A 148 -8.14 7.72 26.10
N SER A 149 -7.38 7.88 27.19
CA SER A 149 -5.92 7.73 27.20
C SER A 149 -5.55 6.26 27.10
N THR A 150 -4.88 5.87 26.03
CA THR A 150 -4.31 4.51 25.87
C THR A 150 -2.87 4.48 26.36
N ASN A 151 -2.49 3.41 27.08
CA ASN A 151 -1.11 3.20 27.52
C ASN A 151 -0.23 2.89 26.29
N ALA A 152 0.81 3.69 26.08
CA ALA A 152 1.78 3.46 25.01
C ALA A 152 2.60 2.17 25.29
N LEU A 153 2.75 1.33 24.26
CA LEU A 153 3.62 0.15 24.33
C LEU A 153 5.09 0.59 24.46
N GLU A 154 5.87 -0.22 25.18
CA GLU A 154 7.34 -0.04 25.21
C GLU A 154 7.94 -0.14 23.79
N ASN A 155 8.93 0.69 23.49
CA ASN A 155 9.52 0.80 22.15
C ASN A 155 10.00 -0.55 21.57
N GLY A 156 10.56 -1.43 22.40
CA GLY A 156 10.99 -2.76 21.97
C GLY A 156 9.83 -3.64 21.50
N THR A 157 8.74 -3.68 22.30
CA THR A 157 7.53 -4.43 21.95
C THR A 157 6.85 -3.86 20.71
N ARG A 158 6.79 -2.54 20.60
CA ARG A 158 6.25 -1.84 19.44
C ARG A 158 7.06 -2.16 18.17
N PHE A 159 8.39 -2.14 18.25
CA PHE A 159 9.27 -2.49 17.12
C PHE A 159 9.01 -3.90 16.59
N VAL A 160 8.96 -4.90 17.50
CA VAL A 160 8.71 -6.29 17.12
C VAL A 160 7.31 -6.46 16.51
N SER A 161 6.29 -5.78 17.07
CA SER A 161 4.93 -5.84 16.56
C SER A 161 4.83 -5.24 15.13
N ILE A 162 5.39 -4.06 14.91
CA ILE A 162 5.41 -3.39 13.60
C ILE A 162 6.19 -4.24 12.59
N LEU A 163 7.37 -4.69 12.96
CA LEU A 163 8.20 -5.50 12.08
C LEU A 163 7.50 -6.82 11.71
N GLY A 164 6.87 -7.49 12.67
CA GLY A 164 6.09 -8.70 12.45
C GLY A 164 4.91 -8.47 11.49
N ASN A 165 4.16 -7.38 11.68
CA ASN A 165 3.08 -6.98 10.78
C ASN A 165 3.60 -6.75 9.36
N ASN A 166 4.67 -5.96 9.21
CA ASN A 166 5.22 -5.59 7.91
C ASN A 166 5.80 -6.80 7.15
N PHE A 167 6.47 -7.74 7.85
CA PHE A 167 6.88 -9.00 7.26
C PHE A 167 5.68 -9.87 6.87
N GLY A 168 4.61 -9.89 7.67
CA GLY A 168 3.36 -10.57 7.33
C GLY A 168 2.75 -10.03 6.02
N VAL A 169 2.66 -8.70 5.89
CA VAL A 169 2.21 -8.03 4.67
C VAL A 169 3.12 -8.35 3.49
N MET A 170 4.44 -8.35 3.69
CA MET A 170 5.43 -8.70 2.66
C MET A 170 5.24 -10.12 2.15
N ILE A 171 5.09 -11.11 3.03
CA ILE A 171 4.86 -12.51 2.67
C ILE A 171 3.52 -12.66 1.93
N PHE A 172 2.46 -12.02 2.44
CA PHE A 172 1.17 -12.00 1.76
C PHE A 172 1.28 -11.42 0.35
N THR A 173 1.99 -10.29 0.20
CA THR A 173 2.24 -9.64 -1.09
C THR A 173 2.97 -10.56 -2.06
N LEU A 174 4.01 -11.26 -1.59
CA LEU A 174 4.77 -12.22 -2.39
C LEU A 174 3.88 -13.35 -2.93
N VAL A 175 3.15 -14.01 -2.03
CA VAL A 175 2.27 -15.13 -2.38
C VAL A 175 1.14 -14.68 -3.30
N PHE A 176 0.53 -13.53 -2.99
CA PHE A 176 -0.59 -13.02 -3.77
C PHE A 176 -0.16 -12.58 -5.18
N SER A 177 1.02 -11.99 -5.31
CA SER A 177 1.59 -11.61 -6.61
C SER A 177 2.06 -12.81 -7.42
N LEU A 178 2.56 -13.86 -6.76
CA LEU A 178 2.93 -15.12 -7.40
C LEU A 178 1.72 -15.79 -8.08
N ILE A 179 0.55 -15.76 -7.44
CA ILE A 179 -0.66 -16.44 -7.92
C ILE A 179 -1.44 -15.56 -8.91
N PHE A 180 -1.61 -14.30 -8.59
CA PHE A 180 -2.53 -13.38 -9.30
C PHE A 180 -1.81 -12.29 -10.12
N GLY A 181 -0.48 -12.23 -10.12
CA GLY A 181 0.30 -11.19 -10.79
C GLY A 181 0.00 -9.78 -10.26
N ALA A 182 -1.18 -9.25 -10.56
CA ALA A 182 -1.61 -7.91 -10.14
C ALA A 182 -2.07 -7.82 -8.67
N GLY A 183 -1.89 -8.85 -7.86
CA GLY A 183 -2.34 -8.88 -6.46
C GLY A 183 -1.72 -7.80 -5.56
N ALA A 184 -0.54 -7.32 -5.95
CA ALA A 184 0.13 -6.20 -5.27
C ALA A 184 -0.73 -4.94 -5.15
N ILE A 185 -1.62 -4.69 -6.13
CA ILE A 185 -2.48 -3.48 -6.09
C ILE A 185 -3.47 -3.51 -4.92
N PHE A 186 -3.92 -4.71 -4.50
CA PHE A 186 -4.76 -4.83 -3.32
C PHE A 186 -4.01 -4.38 -2.07
N VAL A 187 -2.78 -4.89 -1.87
CA VAL A 187 -1.93 -4.50 -0.73
C VAL A 187 -1.65 -3.01 -0.76
N LEU A 188 -1.41 -2.44 -1.94
CA LEU A 188 -1.19 -1.02 -2.12
C LEU A 188 -2.41 -0.18 -1.72
N ALA A 189 -3.57 -0.46 -2.28
CA ALA A 189 -4.79 0.28 -2.01
C ALA A 189 -5.23 0.13 -0.55
N TRP A 190 -5.06 -1.07 0.03
CA TRP A 190 -5.33 -1.33 1.44
C TRP A 190 -4.43 -0.48 2.34
N ASN A 191 -3.11 -0.54 2.16
CA ASN A 191 -2.18 0.24 2.98
C ASN A 191 -2.40 1.75 2.81
N ALA A 192 -2.65 2.23 1.58
CA ALA A 192 -2.99 3.64 1.34
C ALA A 192 -4.22 4.07 2.14
N SER A 193 -5.26 3.24 2.20
CA SER A 193 -6.49 3.54 2.93
C SER A 193 -6.29 3.49 4.45
N VAL A 194 -5.47 2.57 4.98
CA VAL A 194 -5.12 2.51 6.41
C VAL A 194 -4.30 3.74 6.83
N ILE A 195 -3.30 4.12 6.03
CA ILE A 195 -2.51 5.34 6.27
C ILE A 195 -3.41 6.59 6.21
N SER A 196 -4.38 6.62 5.30
CA SER A 196 -5.33 7.73 5.20
C SER A 196 -6.22 7.84 6.44
N ALA A 197 -6.67 6.73 7.00
CA ALA A 197 -7.37 6.72 8.27
C ALA A 197 -6.48 7.22 9.42
N ALA A 198 -5.21 6.76 9.48
CA ALA A 198 -4.23 7.22 10.45
C ALA A 198 -3.94 8.73 10.36
N ILE A 199 -3.83 9.28 9.14
CA ILE A 199 -3.69 10.72 8.91
C ILE A 199 -4.94 11.46 9.41
N GLY A 200 -6.14 10.98 9.09
CA GLY A 200 -7.39 11.55 9.57
C GLY A 200 -7.44 11.63 11.10
N ILE A 201 -7.10 10.53 11.78
CA ILE A 201 -7.01 10.45 13.24
C ILE A 201 -6.00 11.46 13.79
N PHE A 202 -4.77 11.46 13.28
CA PHE A 202 -3.69 12.34 13.74
C PHE A 202 -4.03 13.84 13.58
N THR A 203 -4.64 14.19 12.45
CA THR A 203 -5.02 15.59 12.14
C THR A 203 -6.33 16.01 12.79
N SER A 204 -6.94 15.15 13.60
CA SER A 204 -8.30 15.38 14.16
C SER A 204 -9.29 15.79 13.07
N TYR A 205 -9.17 15.19 11.89
CA TYR A 205 -9.99 15.42 10.69
C TYR A 205 -9.99 16.87 10.17
N LYS A 206 -8.91 17.62 10.42
CA LYS A 206 -8.73 18.99 9.90
C LYS A 206 -7.93 18.97 8.60
N ILE A 207 -8.50 19.52 7.53
CA ILE A 207 -7.85 19.58 6.21
C ILE A 207 -6.53 20.36 6.25
N SER A 208 -6.46 21.44 7.03
CA SER A 208 -5.26 22.27 7.17
C SER A 208 -4.06 21.51 7.74
N GLU A 209 -4.29 20.43 8.47
CA GLU A 209 -3.27 19.62 9.15
C GLU A 209 -2.81 18.43 8.31
N ILE A 210 -3.47 18.15 7.15
CA ILE A 210 -3.12 17.04 6.27
C ILE A 210 -1.63 17.03 5.88
N PRO A 211 -0.99 18.18 5.50
CA PRO A 211 0.43 18.17 5.16
C PRO A 211 1.32 17.64 6.29
N LEU A 212 1.01 17.98 7.53
CA LEU A 212 1.74 17.48 8.71
C LEU A 212 1.54 15.98 8.90
N GLY A 213 0.30 15.50 8.79
CA GLY A 213 -0.03 14.09 8.84
C GLY A 213 0.66 13.29 7.74
N LEU A 214 0.67 13.80 6.52
CA LEU A 214 1.40 13.18 5.40
C LEU A 214 2.89 13.04 5.71
N ILE A 215 3.56 14.10 6.15
CA ILE A 215 4.98 14.04 6.48
C ILE A 215 5.20 12.98 7.57
N ARG A 216 4.39 12.98 8.64
CA ARG A 216 4.51 12.03 9.74
C ARG A 216 4.48 10.57 9.28
N TYR A 217 3.49 10.21 8.46
CA TYR A 217 3.29 8.82 8.04
C TYR A 217 4.12 8.43 6.81
N MET A 218 4.49 9.38 5.94
CA MET A 218 5.27 9.07 4.74
C MET A 218 6.75 8.88 4.99
N ILE A 219 7.32 9.39 6.09
CA ILE A 219 8.73 9.20 6.42
C ILE A 219 9.10 7.69 6.50
N HIS A 220 8.26 6.88 7.13
CA HIS A 220 8.42 5.41 7.19
C HIS A 220 7.55 4.69 6.15
N GLY A 221 6.40 5.22 5.81
CA GLY A 221 5.46 4.60 4.87
C GLY A 221 6.01 4.46 3.45
N PHE A 222 6.74 5.44 2.92
CA PHE A 222 7.36 5.30 1.60
C PHE A 222 8.38 4.16 1.51
N PRO A 223 9.34 4.00 2.43
CA PRO A 223 10.20 2.81 2.45
C PRO A 223 9.42 1.50 2.54
N GLU A 224 8.41 1.40 3.40
CA GLU A 224 7.59 0.19 3.53
C GLU A 224 6.90 -0.17 2.22
N ILE A 225 6.23 0.79 1.60
CA ILE A 225 5.52 0.57 0.34
C ILE A 225 6.50 0.24 -0.79
N ALA A 226 7.68 0.86 -0.83
CA ALA A 226 8.72 0.49 -1.77
C ALA A 226 9.16 -0.98 -1.60
N ALA A 227 9.30 -1.45 -0.35
CA ALA A 227 9.61 -2.85 -0.06
C ALA A 227 8.49 -3.80 -0.52
N TYR A 228 7.22 -3.43 -0.31
CA TYR A 228 6.08 -4.23 -0.79
C TYR A 228 6.04 -4.28 -2.33
N PHE A 229 6.39 -3.20 -3.03
CA PHE A 229 6.49 -3.23 -4.48
C PHE A 229 7.61 -4.11 -4.99
N ILE A 230 8.79 -4.00 -4.40
CA ILE A 230 9.92 -4.88 -4.74
C ILE A 230 9.51 -6.34 -4.54
N THR A 231 8.80 -6.65 -3.47
CA THR A 231 8.29 -7.99 -3.17
C THR A 231 7.21 -8.43 -4.16
N ALA A 232 6.34 -7.52 -4.56
CA ALA A 232 5.31 -7.78 -5.57
C ALA A 232 5.91 -8.11 -6.94
N LEU A 233 6.91 -7.34 -7.36
CA LEU A 233 7.67 -7.62 -8.59
C LEU A 233 8.36 -8.98 -8.49
N ALA A 234 9.02 -9.28 -7.37
CA ALA A 234 9.65 -10.57 -7.12
C ALA A 234 8.66 -11.73 -7.26
N GLY A 235 7.45 -11.60 -6.68
CA GLY A 235 6.38 -12.59 -6.80
C GLY A 235 5.88 -12.76 -8.23
N GLY A 236 5.64 -11.67 -8.94
CA GLY A 236 5.21 -11.67 -10.34
C GLY A 236 6.25 -12.32 -11.27
N ILE A 237 7.51 -11.90 -11.15
CA ILE A 237 8.64 -12.47 -11.91
C ILE A 237 8.79 -13.98 -11.65
N LEU A 238 8.67 -14.40 -10.38
CA LEU A 238 8.75 -15.82 -10.02
C LEU A 238 7.58 -16.61 -10.64
N GLY A 239 6.35 -16.07 -10.56
CA GLY A 239 5.15 -16.72 -11.11
C GLY A 239 5.29 -16.99 -12.61
N VAL A 240 5.72 -15.99 -13.35
CA VAL A 240 5.95 -16.13 -14.78
C VAL A 240 7.14 -17.05 -15.08
N GLY A 241 8.24 -16.93 -14.34
CA GLY A 241 9.40 -17.79 -14.47
C GLY A 241 9.05 -19.28 -14.32
N VAL A 242 8.15 -19.64 -13.39
CA VAL A 242 7.63 -21.01 -13.23
C VAL A 242 6.84 -21.45 -14.47
N ILE A 243 5.96 -20.61 -14.98
CA ILE A 243 5.08 -20.94 -16.12
C ILE A 243 5.90 -21.11 -17.42
N ARG A 244 6.87 -20.22 -17.68
CA ARG A 244 7.61 -20.20 -18.95
C ARG A 244 8.75 -21.19 -19.01
N HIS A 245 9.49 -21.36 -17.93
CA HIS A 245 10.74 -22.15 -17.96
C HIS A 245 10.62 -23.53 -17.32
N GLY A 246 9.60 -23.73 -16.49
CA GLY A 246 9.47 -24.95 -15.69
C GLY A 246 10.53 -25.03 -14.57
N ILE A 247 10.19 -25.78 -13.52
CA ILE A 247 11.06 -25.98 -12.36
C ILE A 247 12.26 -26.87 -12.77
N GLY A 248 13.50 -26.40 -12.51
CA GLY A 248 14.74 -27.16 -12.80
C GLY A 248 15.53 -26.69 -14.04
N ASN A 249 15.02 -25.75 -14.82
CA ASN A 249 15.77 -25.16 -15.92
C ASN A 249 16.82 -24.15 -15.39
N LYS A 250 17.98 -24.04 -16.05
CA LYS A 250 19.02 -23.05 -15.69
C LYS A 250 18.51 -21.60 -15.72
N LYS A 251 17.59 -21.27 -16.62
CA LYS A 251 16.95 -19.95 -16.67
C LYS A 251 16.08 -19.71 -15.43
N PHE A 252 15.31 -20.71 -15.01
CA PHE A 252 14.51 -20.63 -13.79
C PHE A 252 15.37 -20.42 -12.53
N VAL A 253 16.51 -21.11 -12.43
CA VAL A 253 17.44 -20.90 -11.31
C VAL A 253 17.95 -19.48 -11.25
N ARG A 254 18.24 -18.85 -12.40
CA ARG A 254 18.62 -17.43 -12.46
C ARG A 254 17.50 -16.50 -11.99
N VAL A 255 16.28 -16.71 -12.48
CA VAL A 255 15.09 -15.98 -12.01
C VAL A 255 14.93 -16.11 -10.50
N LEU A 256 15.06 -17.31 -9.96
CA LEU A 256 14.95 -17.56 -8.52
C LEU A 256 16.01 -16.79 -7.71
N LEU A 257 17.26 -16.73 -8.20
CA LEU A 257 18.31 -15.95 -7.54
C LEU A 257 18.02 -14.45 -7.54
N ASN A 258 17.49 -13.90 -8.64
CA ASN A 258 17.06 -12.51 -8.73
C ASN A 258 15.92 -12.21 -7.74
N VAL A 259 14.94 -13.10 -7.67
CA VAL A 259 13.81 -13.00 -6.71
C VAL A 259 14.31 -13.01 -5.26
N ILE A 260 15.23 -13.90 -4.91
CA ILE A 260 15.81 -13.95 -3.57
C ILE A 260 16.55 -12.64 -3.24
N ALA A 261 17.30 -12.09 -4.20
CA ALA A 261 17.99 -10.81 -4.01
C ALA A 261 16.98 -9.65 -3.80
N LEU A 262 15.89 -9.60 -4.57
CA LEU A 262 14.83 -8.60 -4.38
C LEU A 262 14.17 -8.71 -3.00
N ILE A 263 13.82 -9.93 -2.57
CA ILE A 263 13.24 -10.15 -1.24
C ILE A 263 14.21 -9.73 -0.13
N PHE A 264 15.50 -10.00 -0.28
CA PHE A 264 16.51 -9.58 0.68
C PHE A 264 16.62 -8.06 0.78
N ILE A 265 16.63 -7.35 -0.36
CA ILE A 265 16.62 -5.88 -0.39
C ILE A 265 15.35 -5.34 0.28
N ALA A 266 14.18 -5.88 -0.06
CA ALA A 266 12.90 -5.50 0.55
C ALA A 266 12.93 -5.68 2.08
N SER A 267 13.49 -6.79 2.57
CA SER A 267 13.62 -7.06 4.01
C SER A 267 14.48 -6.03 4.74
N ILE A 268 15.61 -5.62 4.13
CA ILE A 268 16.47 -4.57 4.70
C ILE A 268 15.72 -3.24 4.79
N ILE A 269 14.99 -2.88 3.73
CA ILE A 269 14.20 -1.64 3.69
C ILE A 269 13.12 -1.66 4.77
N LEU A 270 12.41 -2.78 4.98
CA LEU A 270 11.39 -2.90 6.03
C LEU A 270 11.96 -2.75 7.43
N VAL A 271 13.11 -3.36 7.71
CA VAL A 271 13.79 -3.18 9.01
C VAL A 271 14.14 -1.71 9.23
N GLY A 272 14.69 -1.04 8.20
CA GLY A 272 14.98 0.39 8.26
C GLY A 272 13.74 1.25 8.50
N ALA A 273 12.63 0.96 7.81
CA ALA A 273 11.37 1.66 7.98
C ALA A 273 10.81 1.50 9.42
N ALA A 274 10.83 0.28 9.97
CA ALA A 274 10.41 0.03 11.35
C ALA A 274 11.27 0.78 12.39
N VAL A 275 12.59 0.88 12.17
CA VAL A 275 13.48 1.70 13.02
C VAL A 275 13.09 3.18 12.94
N ILE A 276 12.84 3.69 11.74
CA ILE A 276 12.41 5.08 11.55
C ILE A 276 11.07 5.32 12.27
N GLU A 277 10.10 4.43 12.12
CA GLU A 277 8.77 4.57 12.72
C GLU A 277 8.83 4.61 14.26
N VAL A 278 9.58 3.69 14.86
CA VAL A 278 9.57 3.52 16.32
C VAL A 278 10.45 4.54 17.03
N TYR A 279 11.61 4.84 16.47
CA TYR A 279 12.63 5.62 17.17
C TYR A 279 12.78 7.06 16.66
N PHE A 280 12.58 7.31 15.36
CA PHE A 280 12.79 8.65 14.80
C PHE A 280 11.50 9.43 14.65
N THR A 281 10.42 8.82 14.18
CA THR A 281 9.15 9.52 13.98
C THR A 281 8.61 10.18 15.25
N PRO A 282 8.64 9.53 16.45
CA PRO A 282 8.18 10.18 17.68
C PRO A 282 9.00 11.40 18.10
N LEU A 283 10.30 11.44 17.73
CA LEU A 283 11.16 12.59 18.05
C LEU A 283 10.85 13.82 17.20
N LEU A 284 10.35 13.61 15.98
CA LEU A 284 10.05 14.68 15.03
C LEU A 284 8.65 15.30 15.24
N PHE A 285 7.75 14.59 15.91
CA PHE A 285 6.33 14.96 16.04
C PHE A 285 5.85 14.92 17.51
N GLN A 286 6.72 15.34 18.43
CA GLN A 286 6.37 15.58 19.84
C GLN A 286 5.50 16.81 20.01
#